data_da2704bedcad745a0714d2b536716496
#
_entry.id   da2704bedcad745a0714d2b536716496
#
_cell.length_a   1.000
_cell.length_b   1.000
_cell.length_c   1.000
_cell.angle_alpha   90.00
_cell.angle_beta   90.00
_cell.angle_gamma   90.00
#
_symmetry.space_group_name_H-M   'P 1'
#
loop_
_entity.id
_entity.type
_entity.pdbx_description
1 polymer ?
#
loop_
_entity_poly.entity_id
_entity_poly.type
_entity_poly.pdbx_seq_one_letter_code
_entity_poly.pdbx_strand_id
1 'polypeptide(L)'
;VGAYGEEYATVLQIDALQQSGVSATDCKKLKEAGFVTVRQLLMFPRKAIVSVKGFSDAKADKVLESAQKLLPESDCGGFVTAAEDAERRKDVLHVTSGCAAVDAILNGGFETRAITEIFGEWRCGKTQLCHTIAVTTQMPLEMGGGCAKVAWIDTENTFRGDRLESIADRFGLDREAVLSNVIVARVDTVDQMMQALIAVGAKMAEEPFRLLVVDSIMAIFRVDYVARGELSERQQTLNQFLSRLRKLAEEFNVAVVLTNQVQSDPGGMAFAGVEPKKPIGGHVLAHASTIRVQVRKGRAEARVMKVLQGPTLKEAEAEFQITEGGVTGMD
;
A
#
# COMPACT_ATOMS: atom_id res chain seq x y z
N VAL A 1 -3.83 22.21 -13.93
CA VAL A 1 -5.04 22.31 -13.10
C VAL A 1 -6.22 22.02 -14.04
N GLY A 2 -6.79 20.82 -14.01
CA GLY A 2 -7.99 20.55 -14.79
C GLY A 2 -8.05 19.10 -15.24
N ALA A 3 -8.75 18.28 -14.52
CA ALA A 3 -9.45 17.05 -14.86
C ALA A 3 -9.43 15.97 -13.74
N TYR A 4 -9.33 16.40 -12.50
CA TYR A 4 -9.63 15.49 -11.36
C TYR A 4 -11.07 15.78 -10.89
N GLY A 5 -12.02 15.72 -11.84
CA GLY A 5 -13.42 16.05 -11.58
C GLY A 5 -14.23 14.79 -11.29
N GLU A 6 -14.89 14.79 -10.16
CA GLU A 6 -16.24 14.34 -9.85
C GLU A 6 -16.51 12.92 -9.32
N GLU A 7 -15.58 11.97 -9.17
CA GLU A 7 -15.93 10.69 -8.52
C GLU A 7 -14.92 10.18 -7.47
N TYR A 8 -14.36 11.08 -6.68
CA TYR A 8 -13.80 10.64 -5.41
C TYR A 8 -14.94 10.52 -4.41
N ALA A 9 -15.25 9.30 -3.98
CA ALA A 9 -16.10 9.09 -2.82
C ALA A 9 -15.58 9.98 -1.69
N THR A 10 -16.35 11.01 -1.34
CA THR A 10 -15.93 12.06 -0.41
C THR A 10 -15.75 11.39 0.94
N VAL A 11 -14.51 11.09 1.30
CA VAL A 11 -14.19 10.47 2.58
C VAL A 11 -14.62 11.44 3.68
N LEU A 12 -15.48 10.99 4.60
CA LEU A 12 -16.02 11.83 5.66
C LEU A 12 -14.89 12.14 6.66
N GLN A 13 -14.39 13.38 6.60
CA GLN A 13 -13.30 13.84 7.46
C GLN A 13 -13.71 13.89 8.93
N ILE A 14 -12.74 13.76 9.84
CA ILE A 14 -12.95 13.74 11.28
C ILE A 14 -13.68 15.00 11.80
N ASP A 15 -13.56 16.12 11.11
CA ASP A 15 -14.21 17.40 11.48
C ASP A 15 -15.75 17.31 11.41
N ALA A 16 -16.30 16.38 10.64
CA ALA A 16 -17.74 16.16 10.59
C ALA A 16 -18.34 15.74 11.96
N LEU A 17 -17.53 15.18 12.86
CA LEU A 17 -17.93 14.86 14.22
C LEU A 17 -18.39 16.08 15.03
N GLN A 18 -17.97 17.29 14.65
CA GLN A 18 -18.41 18.52 15.30
C GLN A 18 -19.92 18.71 15.18
N GLN A 19 -20.52 18.26 14.08
CA GLN A 19 -21.98 18.26 13.88
C GLN A 19 -22.72 17.37 14.90
N SER A 20 -22.03 16.35 15.44
CA SER A 20 -22.54 15.44 16.46
C SER A 20 -22.10 15.80 17.88
N GLY A 21 -21.59 17.03 18.09
CA GLY A 21 -21.25 17.56 19.41
C GLY A 21 -19.89 17.11 19.96
N VAL A 22 -18.97 16.67 19.11
CA VAL A 22 -17.56 16.49 19.46
C VAL A 22 -16.84 17.82 19.33
N SER A 23 -15.97 18.17 20.29
CA SER A 23 -15.29 19.48 20.27
C SER A 23 -14.23 19.55 19.15
N ALA A 24 -14.03 20.73 18.57
CA ALA A 24 -12.95 20.96 17.59
C ALA A 24 -11.56 20.60 18.15
N THR A 25 -11.35 20.81 19.46
CA THR A 25 -10.11 20.44 20.13
C THR A 25 -9.90 18.92 20.16
N ASP A 26 -10.97 18.14 20.38
CA ASP A 26 -10.89 16.69 20.38
C ASP A 26 -10.70 16.15 18.94
N CYS A 27 -11.34 16.75 17.93
CA CYS A 27 -11.09 16.45 16.52
C CYS A 27 -9.62 16.69 16.14
N LYS A 28 -9.03 17.81 16.59
CA LYS A 28 -7.61 18.10 16.36
C LYS A 28 -6.69 17.05 16.97
N LYS A 29 -6.95 16.63 18.21
CA LYS A 29 -6.18 15.57 18.89
C LYS A 29 -6.28 14.22 18.17
N LEU A 30 -7.45 13.89 17.64
CA LEU A 30 -7.66 12.68 16.84
C LEU A 30 -6.82 12.73 15.56
N LYS A 31 -6.81 13.86 14.85
CA LYS A 31 -5.97 14.06 13.67
C LYS A 31 -4.48 13.91 13.97
N GLU A 32 -4.00 14.51 15.05
CA GLU A 32 -2.62 14.40 15.52
C GLU A 32 -2.25 12.95 15.87
N ALA A 33 -3.22 12.15 16.32
CA ALA A 33 -3.04 10.72 16.58
C ALA A 33 -3.18 9.83 15.33
N GLY A 34 -3.47 10.44 14.16
CA GLY A 34 -3.57 9.75 12.87
C GLY A 34 -4.97 9.26 12.48
N PHE A 35 -6.01 9.71 13.20
CA PHE A 35 -7.41 9.50 12.81
C PHE A 35 -7.87 10.70 11.99
N VAL A 36 -7.88 10.58 10.67
CA VAL A 36 -8.21 11.69 9.75
C VAL A 36 -9.64 11.60 9.19
N THR A 37 -10.24 10.40 9.24
CA THR A 37 -11.62 10.15 8.78
C THR A 37 -12.49 9.58 9.89
N VAL A 38 -13.80 9.77 9.77
CA VAL A 38 -14.79 9.25 10.73
C VAL A 38 -14.78 7.71 10.71
N ARG A 39 -14.67 7.10 9.51
CA ARG A 39 -14.65 5.64 9.34
C ARG A 39 -13.44 4.99 10.02
N GLN A 40 -12.27 5.64 10.00
CA GLN A 40 -11.08 5.13 10.70
C GLN A 40 -11.31 4.89 12.19
N LEU A 41 -12.12 5.70 12.86
CA LEU A 41 -12.43 5.48 14.28
C LEU A 41 -13.07 4.11 14.53
N LEU A 42 -13.90 3.64 13.60
CA LEU A 42 -14.56 2.34 13.70
C LEU A 42 -13.67 1.17 13.26
N MET A 43 -12.63 1.47 12.46
CA MET A 43 -11.66 0.47 12.01
C MET A 43 -10.60 0.14 13.07
N PHE A 44 -10.48 0.93 14.13
CA PHE A 44 -9.50 0.72 15.19
C PHE A 44 -10.19 0.28 16.51
N PRO A 45 -9.49 -0.50 17.34
CA PRO A 45 -10.05 -0.89 18.63
C PRO A 45 -10.23 0.34 19.53
N ARG A 46 -11.27 0.34 20.36
CA ARG A 46 -11.56 1.40 21.33
C ARG A 46 -10.34 1.85 22.14
N LYS A 47 -9.47 0.90 22.52
CA LYS A 47 -8.23 1.17 23.26
C LYS A 47 -7.31 2.16 22.51
N ALA A 48 -7.29 2.13 21.19
CA ALA A 48 -6.46 3.03 20.40
C ALA A 48 -6.97 4.48 20.52
N ILE A 49 -8.28 4.68 20.64
CA ILE A 49 -8.88 6.02 20.82
C ILE A 49 -8.68 6.51 22.24
N VAL A 50 -8.83 5.65 23.23
CA VAL A 50 -8.56 5.98 24.65
C VAL A 50 -7.09 6.37 24.86
N SER A 51 -6.15 5.81 24.07
CA SER A 51 -4.72 6.14 24.17
C SER A 51 -4.36 7.53 23.61
N VAL A 52 -5.31 8.21 22.93
CA VAL A 52 -5.10 9.58 22.44
C VAL A 52 -4.97 10.54 23.63
N LYS A 53 -3.93 11.37 23.61
CA LYS A 53 -3.64 12.30 24.71
C LYS A 53 -4.85 13.18 25.07
N GLY A 54 -5.31 13.05 26.32
CA GLY A 54 -6.45 13.82 26.85
C GLY A 54 -7.83 13.25 26.50
N PHE A 55 -7.88 11.97 26.09
CA PHE A 55 -9.11 11.18 25.99
C PHE A 55 -9.33 10.37 27.26
N SER A 56 -10.55 10.34 27.72
CA SER A 56 -11.06 9.41 28.73
C SER A 56 -11.93 8.35 28.06
N ASP A 57 -12.26 7.28 28.77
CA ASP A 57 -13.19 6.28 28.30
C ASP A 57 -14.52 6.86 27.82
N ALA A 58 -15.12 7.78 28.62
CA ALA A 58 -16.36 8.44 28.26
C ALA A 58 -16.26 9.31 27.00
N LYS A 59 -15.12 9.97 26.76
CA LYS A 59 -14.89 10.72 25.52
C LYS A 59 -14.73 9.80 24.32
N ALA A 60 -14.01 8.69 24.48
CA ALA A 60 -13.86 7.70 23.42
C ALA A 60 -15.21 7.09 23.02
N ASP A 61 -16.05 6.75 23.98
CA ASP A 61 -17.39 6.22 23.74
C ASP A 61 -18.26 7.23 23.01
N LYS A 62 -18.28 8.49 23.45
CA LYS A 62 -19.01 9.57 22.76
C LYS A 62 -18.57 9.74 21.31
N VAL A 63 -17.27 9.70 21.04
CA VAL A 63 -16.72 9.84 19.68
C VAL A 63 -17.12 8.66 18.81
N LEU A 64 -17.05 7.43 19.33
CA LEU A 64 -17.47 6.22 18.62
C LEU A 64 -18.97 6.22 18.30
N GLU A 65 -19.81 6.58 19.27
CA GLU A 65 -21.27 6.75 19.04
C GLU A 65 -21.58 7.82 17.99
N SER A 66 -20.83 8.93 18.03
CA SER A 66 -20.98 9.99 17.03
C SER A 66 -20.56 9.52 15.63
N ALA A 67 -19.50 8.75 15.53
CA ALA A 67 -19.04 8.16 14.26
C ALA A 67 -20.07 7.17 13.69
N GLN A 68 -20.66 6.32 14.53
CA GLN A 68 -21.71 5.39 14.12
C GLN A 68 -22.97 6.06 13.61
N LYS A 69 -23.32 7.23 14.14
CA LYS A 69 -24.49 8.01 13.68
C LYS A 69 -24.28 8.69 12.33
N LEU A 70 -23.03 8.97 11.96
CA LEU A 70 -22.68 9.67 10.72
C LEU A 70 -22.43 8.73 9.54
N LEU A 71 -22.22 7.46 9.81
CA LEU A 71 -21.89 6.45 8.80
C LEU A 71 -23.07 5.48 8.60
N PRO A 72 -23.24 4.93 7.39
CA PRO A 72 -24.20 3.87 7.15
C PRO A 72 -23.84 2.62 7.99
N GLU A 73 -24.85 1.86 8.38
CA GLU A 73 -24.70 0.65 9.20
C GLU A 73 -23.68 -0.35 8.63
N SER A 74 -23.65 -0.42 7.32
CA SER A 74 -22.70 -1.24 6.56
C SER A 74 -21.22 -0.88 6.78
N ASP A 75 -20.92 0.39 7.11
CA ASP A 75 -19.55 0.84 7.41
C ASP A 75 -19.21 0.72 8.90
N CYS A 76 -20.23 0.42 9.71
CA CYS A 76 -20.08 0.20 11.14
C CYS A 76 -19.81 -1.27 11.51
N GLY A 77 -19.49 -2.13 10.54
CA GLY A 77 -19.21 -3.57 10.76
C GLY A 77 -20.46 -4.45 10.73
N GLY A 78 -21.58 -3.95 10.20
CA GLY A 78 -22.81 -4.73 9.97
C GLY A 78 -22.62 -5.77 8.85
N PHE A 79 -23.51 -6.78 8.85
CA PHE A 79 -23.58 -7.73 7.74
C PHE A 79 -24.13 -7.06 6.49
N VAL A 80 -23.49 -7.35 5.35
CA VAL A 80 -23.96 -6.97 4.02
C VAL A 80 -24.14 -8.23 3.19
N THR A 81 -25.02 -8.18 2.18
CA THR A 81 -25.16 -9.29 1.24
C THR A 81 -23.94 -9.36 0.30
N ALA A 82 -23.66 -10.52 -0.27
CA ALA A 82 -22.62 -10.66 -1.28
C ALA A 82 -22.86 -9.76 -2.51
N ALA A 83 -24.12 -9.45 -2.83
CA ALA A 83 -24.47 -8.53 -3.91
C ALA A 83 -24.07 -7.07 -3.56
N GLU A 84 -24.32 -6.63 -2.33
CA GLU A 84 -23.89 -5.31 -1.86
C GLU A 84 -22.36 -5.18 -1.77
N ASP A 85 -21.68 -6.25 -1.33
CA ASP A 85 -20.22 -6.27 -1.31
C ASP A 85 -19.65 -6.23 -2.74
N ALA A 86 -20.23 -6.99 -3.68
CA ALA A 86 -19.82 -6.95 -5.08
C ALA A 86 -20.02 -5.56 -5.71
N GLU A 87 -21.09 -4.84 -5.35
CA GLU A 87 -21.32 -3.47 -5.80
C GLU A 87 -20.23 -2.53 -5.30
N ARG A 88 -19.86 -2.61 -4.01
CA ARG A 88 -18.75 -1.82 -3.41
C ARG A 88 -17.40 -2.11 -4.05
N ARG A 89 -17.20 -3.35 -4.52
CA ARG A 89 -15.97 -3.74 -5.19
C ARG A 89 -15.85 -3.24 -6.63
N LYS A 90 -16.88 -2.67 -7.22
CA LYS A 90 -16.80 -2.02 -8.54
C LYS A 90 -15.88 -0.80 -8.56
N ASP A 91 -15.67 -0.16 -7.40
CA ASP A 91 -14.75 0.97 -7.25
C ASP A 91 -13.27 0.53 -7.20
N VAL A 92 -13.00 -0.77 -7.10
CA VAL A 92 -11.64 -1.32 -7.09
C VAL A 92 -11.02 -1.15 -8.46
N LEU A 93 -9.87 -0.49 -8.50
CA LEU A 93 -9.10 -0.26 -9.70
C LEU A 93 -7.92 -1.23 -9.80
N HIS A 94 -7.47 -1.47 -11.02
CA HIS A 94 -6.26 -2.21 -11.32
C HIS A 94 -5.29 -1.30 -12.05
N VAL A 95 -4.17 -0.97 -11.39
CA VAL A 95 -3.15 -0.11 -11.98
C VAL A 95 -2.17 -0.95 -12.79
N THR A 96 -2.03 -0.63 -14.07
CA THR A 96 -1.15 -1.37 -14.99
C THR A 96 0.31 -1.34 -14.53
N SER A 97 1.00 -2.46 -14.67
CA SER A 97 2.45 -2.58 -14.49
C SER A 97 3.27 -1.95 -15.62
N GLY A 98 2.62 -1.55 -16.73
CA GLY A 98 3.26 -1.14 -17.97
C GLY A 98 3.67 -2.32 -18.87
N CYS A 99 3.31 -3.56 -18.48
CA CYS A 99 3.58 -4.79 -19.22
C CYS A 99 2.32 -5.66 -19.29
N ALA A 100 1.75 -5.83 -20.47
CA ALA A 100 0.50 -6.57 -20.66
C ALA A 100 0.56 -8.02 -20.16
N ALA A 101 1.72 -8.69 -20.28
CA ALA A 101 1.89 -10.05 -19.78
C ALA A 101 1.83 -10.13 -18.24
N VAL A 102 2.40 -9.14 -17.55
CA VAL A 102 2.32 -9.03 -16.08
C VAL A 102 0.90 -8.67 -15.66
N ASP A 103 0.26 -7.74 -16.36
CA ASP A 103 -1.12 -7.34 -16.07
C ASP A 103 -2.09 -8.51 -16.25
N ALA A 104 -1.88 -9.36 -17.26
CA ALA A 104 -2.71 -10.54 -17.50
C ALA A 104 -2.70 -11.54 -16.33
N ILE A 105 -1.55 -11.78 -15.68
CA ILE A 105 -1.47 -12.68 -14.51
C ILE A 105 -1.99 -12.02 -13.22
N LEU A 106 -2.14 -10.69 -13.21
CA LEU A 106 -2.68 -9.90 -12.11
C LEU A 106 -4.14 -9.48 -12.34
N ASN A 107 -4.83 -10.05 -13.34
CA ASN A 107 -6.20 -9.70 -13.72
C ASN A 107 -6.41 -8.20 -14.04
N GLY A 108 -5.41 -7.57 -14.65
CA GLY A 108 -5.47 -6.18 -15.10
C GLY A 108 -4.43 -5.26 -14.46
N GLY A 109 -3.68 -5.73 -13.46
CA GLY A 109 -2.63 -4.94 -12.80
C GLY A 109 -2.69 -5.00 -11.27
N PHE A 110 -2.15 -3.98 -10.63
CA PHE A 110 -2.09 -3.88 -9.16
C PHE A 110 -3.43 -3.39 -8.60
N GLU A 111 -4.08 -4.26 -7.83
CA GLU A 111 -5.42 -4.04 -7.27
C GLU A 111 -5.37 -3.00 -6.13
N THR A 112 -6.26 -1.99 -6.17
CA THR A 112 -6.51 -1.08 -5.04
C THR A 112 -7.26 -1.81 -3.91
N ARG A 113 -7.28 -1.22 -2.70
CA ARG A 113 -7.80 -1.85 -1.47
C ARG A 113 -7.09 -3.17 -1.11
N ALA A 114 -5.93 -3.42 -1.69
CA ALA A 114 -5.15 -4.62 -1.48
C ALA A 114 -3.70 -4.30 -1.13
N ILE A 115 -3.05 -5.23 -0.42
CA ILE A 115 -1.61 -5.21 -0.21
C ILE A 115 -0.98 -6.25 -1.12
N THR A 116 -0.13 -5.82 -2.05
CA THR A 116 0.65 -6.69 -2.92
C THR A 116 2.10 -6.74 -2.44
N GLU A 117 2.57 -7.91 -2.00
CA GLU A 117 3.97 -8.16 -1.68
C GLU A 117 4.72 -8.61 -2.94
N ILE A 118 5.74 -7.86 -3.34
CA ILE A 118 6.68 -8.22 -4.40
C ILE A 118 7.99 -8.63 -3.75
N PHE A 119 8.32 -9.91 -3.78
CA PHE A 119 9.56 -10.38 -3.19
C PHE A 119 10.48 -11.07 -4.20
N GLY A 120 11.75 -11.10 -3.90
CA GLY A 120 12.76 -11.69 -4.77
C GLY A 120 14.17 -11.28 -4.38
N GLU A 121 15.13 -11.84 -5.07
CA GLU A 121 16.54 -11.58 -4.84
C GLU A 121 16.91 -10.11 -5.11
N TRP A 122 18.09 -9.74 -4.65
CA TRP A 122 18.67 -8.46 -4.96
C TRP A 122 18.86 -8.31 -6.49
N ARG A 123 18.59 -7.10 -7.02
CA ARG A 123 18.65 -6.78 -8.46
C ARG A 123 17.72 -7.59 -9.38
N CYS A 124 16.63 -8.15 -8.88
CA CYS A 124 15.63 -8.78 -9.75
C CYS A 124 14.61 -7.79 -10.36
N GLY A 125 14.63 -6.50 -9.97
CA GLY A 125 13.81 -5.46 -10.59
C GLY A 125 12.62 -4.96 -9.78
N LYS A 126 12.49 -5.31 -8.49
CA LYS A 126 11.37 -4.89 -7.62
C LYS A 126 11.17 -3.37 -7.60
N THR A 127 12.22 -2.62 -7.27
CA THR A 127 12.20 -1.14 -7.25
C THR A 127 11.91 -0.54 -8.63
N GLN A 128 12.40 -1.15 -9.72
CA GLN A 128 12.13 -0.70 -11.07
C GLN A 128 10.65 -0.87 -11.46
N LEU A 129 10.05 -1.97 -11.02
CA LEU A 129 8.61 -2.19 -11.16
C LEU A 129 7.83 -1.12 -10.39
N CYS A 130 8.23 -0.81 -9.15
CA CYS A 130 7.60 0.24 -8.36
C CYS A 130 7.70 1.62 -9.02
N HIS A 131 8.85 1.99 -9.62
CA HIS A 131 8.97 3.23 -10.38
C HIS A 131 8.02 3.27 -11.58
N THR A 132 7.88 2.15 -12.29
CA THR A 132 6.96 2.08 -13.44
C THR A 132 5.51 2.25 -12.98
N ILE A 133 5.10 1.54 -11.94
CA ILE A 133 3.73 1.65 -11.39
C ILE A 133 3.46 3.06 -10.86
N ALA A 134 4.46 3.73 -10.28
CA ALA A 134 4.31 5.11 -9.81
C ALA A 134 4.00 6.10 -10.95
N VAL A 135 4.51 5.86 -12.14
CA VAL A 135 4.17 6.66 -13.32
C VAL A 135 2.81 6.24 -13.88
N THR A 136 2.59 4.94 -14.08
CA THR A 136 1.34 4.45 -14.67
C THR A 136 0.11 4.74 -13.81
N THR A 137 0.25 4.83 -12.48
CA THR A 137 -0.83 5.27 -11.58
C THR A 137 -1.38 6.64 -11.97
N GLN A 138 -0.59 7.50 -12.55
CA GLN A 138 -0.98 8.87 -12.91
C GLN A 138 -1.68 8.96 -14.27
N MET A 139 -1.65 7.89 -15.06
CA MET A 139 -2.36 7.82 -16.34
C MET A 139 -3.89 7.84 -16.15
N PRO A 140 -4.64 8.24 -17.20
CA PRO A 140 -6.08 8.13 -17.23
C PRO A 140 -6.58 6.70 -16.96
N LEU A 141 -7.79 6.57 -16.41
CA LEU A 141 -8.40 5.27 -16.07
C LEU A 141 -8.55 4.36 -17.30
N GLU A 142 -8.91 4.91 -18.43
CA GLU A 142 -9.08 4.19 -19.70
C GLU A 142 -7.77 3.62 -20.26
N MET A 143 -6.63 4.12 -19.77
CA MET A 143 -5.29 3.60 -20.08
C MET A 143 -4.76 2.64 -19.01
N GLY A 144 -5.60 2.21 -18.07
CA GLY A 144 -5.20 1.36 -16.96
C GLY A 144 -4.44 2.10 -15.85
N GLY A 145 -4.57 3.42 -15.78
CA GLY A 145 -4.01 4.24 -14.70
C GLY A 145 -4.99 4.39 -13.53
N GLY A 146 -4.61 5.23 -12.58
CA GLY A 146 -5.42 5.59 -11.41
C GLY A 146 -5.87 7.04 -11.39
N CYS A 147 -5.40 7.86 -12.34
CA CYS A 147 -5.64 9.31 -12.42
C CYS A 147 -5.37 10.02 -11.08
N ALA A 148 -4.29 9.66 -10.35
CA ALA A 148 -4.07 10.06 -8.97
C ALA A 148 -2.59 10.13 -8.59
N LYS A 149 -2.33 10.69 -7.42
CA LYS A 149 -1.01 10.82 -6.82
C LYS A 149 -0.50 9.51 -6.24
N VAL A 150 0.79 9.49 -5.97
CA VAL A 150 1.53 8.36 -5.42
C VAL A 150 2.26 8.79 -4.15
N ALA A 151 2.23 7.91 -3.14
CA ALA A 151 3.07 8.04 -1.97
C ALA A 151 4.15 6.95 -1.97
N TRP A 152 5.37 7.31 -1.57
CA TRP A 152 6.49 6.38 -1.50
C TRP A 152 7.21 6.51 -0.16
N ILE A 153 7.30 5.41 0.58
CA ILE A 153 8.12 5.28 1.78
C ILE A 153 9.39 4.54 1.37
N ASP A 154 10.50 5.27 1.35
CA ASP A 154 11.83 4.78 0.95
C ASP A 154 12.67 4.48 2.19
N THR A 155 12.99 3.21 2.41
CA THR A 155 13.79 2.72 3.54
C THR A 155 15.21 2.32 3.16
N GLU A 156 15.52 2.26 1.86
CA GLU A 156 16.82 1.84 1.34
C GLU A 156 17.53 2.96 0.57
N ASN A 157 16.94 4.17 0.52
CA ASN A 157 17.44 5.32 -0.24
C ASN A 157 17.63 5.01 -1.75
N THR A 158 16.68 4.27 -2.32
CA THR A 158 16.73 3.77 -3.71
C THR A 158 15.81 4.51 -4.67
N PHE A 159 14.93 5.37 -4.18
CA PHE A 159 14.05 6.18 -5.01
C PHE A 159 14.88 7.17 -5.88
N ARG A 160 14.52 7.26 -7.16
CA ARG A 160 15.17 8.16 -8.14
C ARG A 160 14.12 8.87 -8.98
N GLY A 161 14.09 10.21 -8.91
CA GLY A 161 13.18 11.04 -9.69
C GLY A 161 13.47 11.01 -11.19
N ASP A 162 14.74 11.04 -11.57
CA ASP A 162 15.21 10.92 -12.96
C ASP A 162 14.70 9.64 -13.64
N ARG A 163 14.51 8.59 -12.85
CA ARG A 163 13.92 7.35 -13.35
C ARG A 163 12.44 7.49 -13.69
N LEU A 164 11.70 8.28 -12.93
CA LEU A 164 10.30 8.60 -13.25
C LEU A 164 10.19 9.41 -14.53
N GLU A 165 11.10 10.37 -14.74
CA GLU A 165 11.12 11.18 -15.96
C GLU A 165 11.30 10.33 -17.23
N SER A 166 12.28 9.42 -17.22
CA SER A 166 12.51 8.50 -18.33
C SER A 166 11.32 7.59 -18.62
N ILE A 167 10.59 7.18 -17.59
CA ILE A 167 9.39 6.37 -17.74
C ILE A 167 8.22 7.22 -18.24
N ALA A 168 8.08 8.46 -17.75
CA ALA A 168 7.03 9.39 -18.16
C ALA A 168 7.07 9.65 -19.68
N ASP A 169 8.25 9.78 -20.27
CA ASP A 169 8.43 9.95 -21.71
C ASP A 169 7.79 8.84 -22.52
N ARG A 170 7.95 7.59 -22.10
CA ARG A 170 7.34 6.43 -22.77
C ARG A 170 5.82 6.52 -22.81
N PHE A 171 5.20 7.03 -21.77
CA PHE A 171 3.75 7.14 -21.66
C PHE A 171 3.20 8.50 -22.13
N GLY A 172 4.08 9.38 -22.63
CA GLY A 172 3.69 10.71 -23.13
C GLY A 172 3.17 11.63 -22.01
N LEU A 173 3.61 11.41 -20.76
CA LEU A 173 3.25 12.23 -19.61
C LEU A 173 4.25 13.37 -19.41
N ASP A 174 3.75 14.49 -18.90
CA ASP A 174 4.61 15.62 -18.52
C ASP A 174 5.50 15.26 -17.32
N ARG A 175 6.81 15.40 -17.47
CA ARG A 175 7.82 14.99 -16.49
C ARG A 175 7.66 15.72 -15.16
N GLU A 176 7.45 17.05 -15.21
CA GLU A 176 7.34 17.88 -14.03
C GLU A 176 6.05 17.57 -13.26
N ALA A 177 4.95 17.37 -13.97
CA ALA A 177 3.70 16.92 -13.38
C ALA A 177 3.84 15.56 -12.70
N VAL A 178 4.50 14.58 -13.37
CA VAL A 178 4.75 13.25 -12.80
C VAL A 178 5.57 13.34 -11.52
N LEU A 179 6.64 14.13 -11.49
CA LEU A 179 7.46 14.31 -10.30
C LEU A 179 6.67 14.98 -9.16
N SER A 180 5.86 16.00 -9.48
CA SER A 180 5.06 16.75 -8.49
C SER A 180 3.95 15.90 -7.86
N ASN A 181 3.49 14.86 -8.54
CA ASN A 181 2.44 13.96 -8.08
C ASN A 181 2.98 12.77 -7.25
N VAL A 182 4.29 12.64 -7.07
CA VAL A 182 4.88 11.60 -6.23
C VAL A 182 5.48 12.22 -4.98
N ILE A 183 4.87 11.94 -3.82
CA ILE A 183 5.45 12.34 -2.53
C ILE A 183 6.33 11.22 -1.98
N VAL A 184 7.51 11.58 -1.49
CA VAL A 184 8.50 10.62 -0.99
C VAL A 184 8.86 10.93 0.44
N ALA A 185 8.77 9.92 1.31
CA ALA A 185 9.30 9.96 2.68
C ALA A 185 10.50 9.01 2.75
N ARG A 186 11.69 9.54 3.08
CA ARG A 186 12.86 8.74 3.44
C ARG A 186 12.85 8.51 4.93
N VAL A 187 12.94 7.27 5.34
CA VAL A 187 12.81 6.86 6.74
C VAL A 187 13.92 5.87 7.11
N ASP A 188 14.50 6.07 8.30
CA ASP A 188 15.64 5.31 8.79
C ASP A 188 15.28 4.47 10.04
N THR A 189 14.12 4.71 10.66
CA THR A 189 13.65 4.00 11.85
C THR A 189 12.19 3.57 11.73
N VAL A 190 11.81 2.55 12.51
CA VAL A 190 10.42 2.07 12.55
C VAL A 190 9.46 3.17 13.03
N ASP A 191 9.88 4.01 13.97
CA ASP A 191 9.07 5.14 14.45
C ASP A 191 8.80 6.16 13.34
N GLN A 192 9.83 6.53 12.55
CA GLN A 192 9.66 7.41 11.39
C GLN A 192 8.73 6.78 10.34
N MET A 193 8.83 5.48 10.14
CA MET A 193 7.98 4.73 9.23
C MET A 193 6.50 4.76 9.66
N MET A 194 6.24 4.63 10.98
CA MET A 194 4.90 4.78 11.55
C MET A 194 4.36 6.22 11.42
N GLN A 195 5.21 7.23 11.63
CA GLN A 195 4.86 8.64 11.44
C GLN A 195 4.56 8.97 9.97
N ALA A 196 5.31 8.38 9.03
CA ALA A 196 5.05 8.53 7.61
C ALA A 196 3.66 8.01 7.21
N LEU A 197 3.17 6.90 7.83
CA LEU A 197 1.80 6.43 7.61
C LEU A 197 0.73 7.43 8.09
N ILE A 198 0.96 8.08 9.22
CA ILE A 198 0.04 9.09 9.74
C ILE A 198 0.01 10.28 8.79
N ALA A 199 1.17 10.76 8.38
CA ALA A 199 1.31 11.90 7.49
C ALA A 199 0.68 11.64 6.10
N VAL A 200 0.90 10.46 5.53
CA VAL A 200 0.32 10.11 4.23
C VAL A 200 -1.19 9.93 4.31
N GLY A 201 -1.70 9.36 5.41
CA GLY A 201 -3.15 9.25 5.65
C GLY A 201 -3.83 10.63 5.69
N ALA A 202 -3.20 11.63 6.33
CA ALA A 202 -3.70 13.00 6.32
C ALA A 202 -3.77 13.59 4.90
N LYS A 203 -2.73 13.36 4.09
CA LYS A 203 -2.71 13.81 2.68
C LYS A 203 -3.74 13.08 1.81
N MET A 204 -3.94 11.78 2.03
CA MET A 204 -4.95 10.99 1.32
C MET A 204 -6.38 11.45 1.62
N ALA A 205 -6.62 12.08 2.77
CA ALA A 205 -7.92 12.68 3.09
C ALA A 205 -8.16 14.02 2.39
N GLU A 206 -7.12 14.66 1.85
CA GLU A 206 -7.18 15.98 1.19
C GLU A 206 -7.09 15.87 -0.34
N GLU A 207 -6.33 14.89 -0.83
CA GLU A 207 -6.01 14.73 -2.25
C GLU A 207 -6.12 13.27 -2.70
N PRO A 208 -6.38 13.03 -3.99
CA PRO A 208 -6.50 11.67 -4.52
C PRO A 208 -5.15 10.95 -4.63
N PHE A 209 -5.02 9.83 -3.93
CA PHE A 209 -3.94 8.86 -4.08
C PHE A 209 -4.50 7.51 -4.53
N ARG A 210 -3.74 6.77 -5.35
CA ARG A 210 -4.08 5.40 -5.77
C ARG A 210 -2.97 4.39 -5.55
N LEU A 211 -1.76 4.86 -5.21
CA LEU A 211 -0.63 3.99 -4.92
C LEU A 211 0.12 4.45 -3.68
N LEU A 212 0.45 3.49 -2.83
CA LEU A 212 1.42 3.63 -1.73
C LEU A 212 2.48 2.54 -1.87
N VAL A 213 3.72 2.93 -2.11
CA VAL A 213 4.88 2.04 -2.17
C VAL A 213 5.64 2.08 -0.84
N VAL A 214 6.05 0.90 -0.36
CA VAL A 214 7.01 0.76 0.75
C VAL A 214 8.20 -0.07 0.24
N ASP A 215 9.32 0.58 0.00
CA ASP A 215 10.52 -0.05 -0.58
C ASP A 215 11.74 0.16 0.36
N SER A 216 12.07 -0.86 1.17
CA SER A 216 11.44 -2.15 1.38
C SER A 216 10.82 -2.27 2.77
N ILE A 217 9.84 -3.17 2.91
CA ILE A 217 9.12 -3.34 4.19
C ILE A 217 10.02 -3.84 5.32
N MET A 218 11.01 -4.67 5.03
CA MET A 218 11.80 -5.37 6.06
C MET A 218 13.17 -4.75 6.35
N ALA A 219 13.63 -3.75 5.57
CA ALA A 219 14.96 -3.19 5.75
C ALA A 219 15.17 -2.66 7.18
N ILE A 220 14.31 -1.78 7.64
CA ILE A 220 14.41 -1.13 8.97
C ILE A 220 14.12 -2.13 10.09
N PHE A 221 13.12 -2.99 9.95
CA PHE A 221 12.77 -3.99 10.97
C PHE A 221 13.89 -4.98 11.27
N ARG A 222 14.86 -5.13 10.37
CA ARG A 222 16.06 -5.97 10.60
C ARG A 222 17.15 -5.24 11.35
N VAL A 223 17.19 -3.92 11.28
CA VAL A 223 18.21 -3.08 11.92
C VAL A 223 17.78 -2.71 13.33
N ASP A 224 16.53 -2.32 13.52
CA ASP A 224 16.00 -1.85 14.81
C ASP A 224 15.81 -2.98 15.83
N TYR A 225 15.67 -4.25 15.37
CA TYR A 225 15.43 -5.42 16.23
C TYR A 225 16.51 -6.50 15.97
N VAL A 226 17.66 -6.37 16.58
CA VAL A 226 18.84 -7.23 16.34
C VAL A 226 18.98 -8.34 17.39
N ALA A 227 18.53 -8.10 18.63
CA ALA A 227 18.72 -9.04 19.72
C ALA A 227 17.80 -10.26 19.59
N ARG A 228 18.30 -11.43 20.07
CA ARG A 228 17.53 -12.70 19.99
C ARG A 228 16.19 -12.67 20.72
N GLY A 229 16.02 -11.81 21.73
CA GLY A 229 14.76 -11.65 22.48
C GLY A 229 13.73 -10.74 21.83
N GLU A 230 14.10 -9.94 20.82
CA GLU A 230 13.26 -8.89 20.21
C GLU A 230 12.38 -9.40 19.05
N LEU A 231 12.48 -10.67 18.70
CA LEU A 231 11.71 -11.24 17.58
C LEU A 231 10.19 -11.07 17.77
N SER A 232 9.70 -11.23 18.99
CA SER A 232 8.27 -11.07 19.30
C SER A 232 7.82 -9.63 19.14
N GLU A 233 8.61 -8.67 19.64
CA GLU A 233 8.33 -7.23 19.52
C GLU A 233 8.37 -6.78 18.07
N ARG A 234 9.38 -7.19 17.31
CA ARG A 234 9.47 -6.96 15.87
C ARG A 234 8.23 -7.45 15.13
N GLN A 235 7.78 -8.67 15.42
CA GLN A 235 6.60 -9.26 14.79
C GLN A 235 5.32 -8.49 15.16
N GLN A 236 5.20 -8.06 16.41
CA GLN A 236 4.06 -7.29 16.87
C GLN A 236 4.02 -5.91 16.20
N THR A 237 5.14 -5.20 16.13
CA THR A 237 5.23 -3.89 15.51
C THR A 237 5.00 -3.96 13.99
N LEU A 238 5.57 -4.98 13.34
CA LEU A 238 5.30 -5.25 11.92
C LEU A 238 3.81 -5.51 11.67
N ASN A 239 3.16 -6.31 12.52
CA ASN A 239 1.74 -6.58 12.39
C ASN A 239 0.88 -5.30 12.58
N GLN A 240 1.25 -4.42 13.51
CA GLN A 240 0.61 -3.12 13.69
C GLN A 240 0.76 -2.24 12.44
N PHE A 241 1.95 -2.18 11.87
CA PHE A 241 2.23 -1.43 10.64
C PHE A 241 1.39 -1.95 9.47
N LEU A 242 1.40 -3.26 9.21
CA LEU A 242 0.63 -3.89 8.15
C LEU A 242 -0.89 -3.73 8.33
N SER A 243 -1.37 -3.79 9.59
CA SER A 243 -2.78 -3.53 9.91
C SER A 243 -3.17 -2.08 9.56
N ARG A 244 -2.29 -1.10 9.84
CA ARG A 244 -2.53 0.30 9.44
C ARG A 244 -2.52 0.48 7.93
N LEU A 245 -1.57 -0.14 7.22
CA LEU A 245 -1.53 -0.13 5.76
C LEU A 245 -2.81 -0.67 5.14
N ARG A 246 -3.31 -1.82 5.62
CA ARG A 246 -4.56 -2.41 5.14
C ARG A 246 -5.75 -1.47 5.32
N LYS A 247 -5.83 -0.78 6.46
CA LYS A 247 -6.89 0.19 6.73
C LYS A 247 -6.79 1.42 5.82
N LEU A 248 -5.58 1.92 5.55
CA LEU A 248 -5.39 2.99 4.57
C LEU A 248 -5.78 2.55 3.16
N ALA A 249 -5.37 1.34 2.75
CA ALA A 249 -5.73 0.79 1.45
C ALA A 249 -7.24 0.73 1.25
N GLU A 250 -7.97 0.24 2.25
CA GLU A 250 -9.43 0.10 2.23
C GLU A 250 -10.14 1.45 2.28
N GLU A 251 -9.70 2.35 3.16
CA GLU A 251 -10.34 3.64 3.39
C GLU A 251 -10.23 4.57 2.18
N PHE A 252 -9.03 4.64 1.58
CA PHE A 252 -8.74 5.59 0.51
C PHE A 252 -8.72 4.95 -0.89
N ASN A 253 -9.12 3.69 -0.99
CA ASN A 253 -9.09 2.95 -2.26
C ASN A 253 -7.71 3.03 -2.95
N VAL A 254 -6.65 2.63 -2.23
CA VAL A 254 -5.26 2.73 -2.65
C VAL A 254 -4.65 1.33 -2.82
N ALA A 255 -3.89 1.11 -3.88
CA ALA A 255 -3.03 -0.06 -4.04
C ALA A 255 -1.80 0.12 -3.13
N VAL A 256 -1.55 -0.85 -2.25
CA VAL A 256 -0.33 -0.87 -1.43
C VAL A 256 0.64 -1.88 -2.01
N VAL A 257 1.83 -1.44 -2.38
CA VAL A 257 2.89 -2.28 -2.94
C VAL A 257 4.07 -2.31 -1.97
N LEU A 258 4.39 -3.51 -1.47
CA LEU A 258 5.51 -3.75 -0.57
C LEU A 258 6.61 -4.50 -1.33
N THR A 259 7.82 -3.99 -1.33
CA THR A 259 8.96 -4.78 -1.77
C THR A 259 9.58 -5.53 -0.60
N ASN A 260 10.05 -6.75 -0.85
CA ASN A 260 10.67 -7.59 0.15
C ASN A 260 11.85 -8.38 -0.43
N GLN A 261 12.78 -8.73 0.42
CA GLN A 261 13.94 -9.56 0.09
C GLN A 261 13.69 -11.01 0.47
N VAL A 262 14.52 -11.89 -0.04
CA VAL A 262 14.54 -13.32 0.32
C VAL A 262 15.79 -13.64 1.14
N GLN A 263 15.69 -14.68 1.96
CA GLN A 263 16.80 -15.28 2.68
C GLN A 263 16.88 -16.77 2.39
N SER A 264 18.05 -17.38 2.55
CA SER A 264 18.21 -18.84 2.50
C SER A 264 17.31 -19.51 3.52
N ASP A 265 16.71 -20.63 3.17
CA ASP A 265 15.92 -21.47 4.06
C ASP A 265 16.68 -22.76 4.41
N PRO A 266 17.45 -22.79 5.51
CA PRO A 266 18.27 -23.96 5.86
C PRO A 266 17.46 -25.22 6.16
N GLY A 267 16.16 -25.09 6.43
CA GLY A 267 15.24 -26.19 6.69
C GLY A 267 14.50 -26.72 5.45
N GLY A 268 14.65 -26.05 4.32
CA GLY A 268 14.02 -26.45 3.07
C GLY A 268 14.79 -27.59 2.36
N MET A 269 14.09 -28.47 1.66
CA MET A 269 14.76 -29.48 0.83
C MET A 269 15.47 -28.79 -0.35
N ALA A 270 16.80 -28.90 -0.39
CA ALA A 270 17.57 -28.45 -1.55
C ALA A 270 17.25 -29.36 -2.74
N PHE A 271 16.73 -28.81 -3.82
CA PHE A 271 16.51 -29.51 -5.07
C PHE A 271 17.62 -29.13 -6.07
N ALA A 272 18.30 -30.08 -6.63
CA ALA A 272 19.37 -29.89 -7.62
C ALA A 272 20.50 -28.91 -7.18
N GLY A 273 20.86 -28.89 -5.88
CA GLY A 273 21.95 -28.04 -5.38
C GLY A 273 21.60 -26.54 -5.19
N VAL A 274 20.33 -26.18 -5.37
CA VAL A 274 19.86 -24.80 -5.12
C VAL A 274 19.21 -24.77 -3.74
N GLU A 275 19.75 -23.92 -2.85
CA GLU A 275 19.14 -23.68 -1.55
C GLU A 275 17.77 -23.00 -1.74
N PRO A 276 16.70 -23.53 -1.11
CA PRO A 276 15.40 -22.87 -1.16
C PRO A 276 15.47 -21.51 -0.49
N LYS A 277 14.85 -20.51 -1.11
CA LYS A 277 14.80 -19.14 -0.63
C LYS A 277 13.38 -18.79 -0.22
N LYS A 278 13.23 -18.19 0.96
CA LYS A 278 11.94 -17.71 1.45
C LYS A 278 11.94 -16.20 1.69
N PRO A 279 10.79 -15.53 1.49
CA PRO A 279 10.67 -14.10 1.82
C PRO A 279 10.89 -13.85 3.31
N ILE A 280 11.50 -12.72 3.63
CA ILE A 280 11.71 -12.27 5.00
C ILE A 280 10.38 -11.77 5.58
N GLY A 281 10.21 -11.77 6.90
CA GLY A 281 8.98 -11.31 7.57
C GLY A 281 8.06 -12.42 8.05
N GLY A 282 8.26 -13.65 7.56
CA GLY A 282 7.55 -14.85 8.04
C GLY A 282 6.04 -14.80 7.81
N HIS A 283 5.29 -15.48 8.67
CA HIS A 283 3.85 -15.61 8.54
C HIS A 283 3.09 -14.29 8.69
N VAL A 284 3.59 -13.34 9.49
CA VAL A 284 2.91 -12.05 9.71
C VAL A 284 2.76 -11.29 8.39
N LEU A 285 3.83 -11.17 7.62
CA LEU A 285 3.79 -10.49 6.33
C LEU A 285 3.00 -11.31 5.29
N ALA A 286 3.20 -12.63 5.27
CA ALA A 286 2.50 -13.53 4.36
C ALA A 286 0.97 -13.47 4.50
N HIS A 287 0.46 -13.40 5.73
CA HIS A 287 -0.98 -13.33 6.00
C HIS A 287 -1.57 -11.93 5.82
N ALA A 288 -0.77 -10.89 6.02
CA ALA A 288 -1.22 -9.51 5.82
C ALA A 288 -1.32 -9.14 4.34
N SER A 289 -0.50 -9.76 3.49
CA SER A 289 -0.48 -9.51 2.04
C SER A 289 -1.66 -10.22 1.36
N THR A 290 -2.46 -9.46 0.62
CA THR A 290 -3.59 -9.99 -0.16
C THR A 290 -3.10 -10.76 -1.38
N ILE A 291 -2.12 -10.17 -2.08
CA ILE A 291 -1.49 -10.74 -3.28
C ILE A 291 0.01 -10.88 -3.00
N ARG A 292 0.58 -12.01 -3.41
CA ARG A 292 2.00 -12.27 -3.27
C ARG A 292 2.59 -12.72 -4.59
N VAL A 293 3.59 -12.00 -5.05
CA VAL A 293 4.30 -12.29 -6.29
C VAL A 293 5.80 -12.39 -6.05
N GLN A 294 6.40 -13.38 -6.68
CA GLN A 294 7.85 -13.55 -6.70
C GLN A 294 8.42 -13.00 -8.00
N VAL A 295 9.47 -12.21 -7.90
CA VAL A 295 10.24 -11.74 -9.06
C VAL A 295 11.64 -12.36 -9.03
N ARG A 296 12.05 -12.93 -10.14
CA ARG A 296 13.37 -13.55 -10.31
C ARG A 296 14.00 -13.16 -11.63
N LYS A 297 15.30 -13.31 -11.74
CA LYS A 297 16.00 -13.17 -13.02
C LYS A 297 15.64 -14.36 -13.93
N GLY A 298 15.35 -14.07 -15.18
CA GLY A 298 15.17 -15.04 -16.25
C GLY A 298 16.46 -15.24 -17.06
N ARG A 299 16.29 -15.60 -18.32
CA ARG A 299 17.41 -15.70 -19.28
C ARG A 299 17.73 -14.30 -19.84
N ALA A 300 19.00 -14.04 -20.07
CA ALA A 300 19.51 -12.74 -20.57
C ALA A 300 18.94 -11.56 -19.77
N GLU A 301 18.25 -10.64 -20.42
CA GLU A 301 17.64 -9.45 -19.80
C GLU A 301 16.22 -9.70 -19.24
N ALA A 302 15.66 -10.91 -19.44
CA ALA A 302 14.33 -11.24 -18.94
C ALA A 302 14.28 -11.26 -17.41
N ARG A 303 13.12 -10.93 -16.91
CA ARG A 303 12.68 -11.12 -15.53
C ARG A 303 11.41 -11.94 -15.56
N VAL A 304 11.17 -12.73 -14.54
CA VAL A 304 9.96 -13.54 -14.42
C VAL A 304 9.24 -13.13 -13.17
N MET A 305 7.96 -12.78 -13.31
CA MET A 305 7.05 -12.62 -12.20
C MET A 305 6.20 -13.88 -12.09
N LYS A 306 6.09 -14.43 -10.87
CA LYS A 306 5.23 -15.56 -10.55
C LYS A 306 4.22 -15.16 -9.49
N VAL A 307 2.94 -15.36 -9.74
CA VAL A 307 1.87 -15.25 -8.74
C VAL A 307 1.91 -16.49 -7.86
N LEU A 308 2.02 -16.30 -6.55
CA LEU A 308 2.02 -17.38 -5.55
C LEU A 308 0.75 -17.41 -4.72
N GLN A 309 0.11 -16.25 -4.54
CA GLN A 309 -1.10 -16.11 -3.74
C GLN A 309 -1.90 -14.91 -4.22
N GLY A 310 -3.21 -15.07 -4.28
CA GLY A 310 -4.19 -14.02 -4.53
C GLY A 310 -5.60 -14.60 -4.45
N PRO A 311 -6.59 -13.84 -3.94
CA PRO A 311 -7.94 -14.34 -3.74
C PRO A 311 -8.62 -14.81 -5.03
N THR A 312 -8.34 -14.13 -6.13
CA THR A 312 -8.95 -14.35 -7.45
C THR A 312 -7.92 -14.72 -8.52
N LEU A 313 -6.64 -14.82 -8.15
CA LEU A 313 -5.55 -15.06 -9.09
C LEU A 313 -5.21 -16.55 -9.15
N LYS A 314 -4.90 -17.02 -10.35
CA LYS A 314 -4.32 -18.35 -10.57
C LYS A 314 -2.81 -18.28 -10.40
N GLU A 315 -2.18 -19.37 -9.98
CA GLU A 315 -0.73 -19.50 -10.07
C GLU A 315 -0.31 -19.46 -11.55
N ALA A 316 0.45 -18.42 -11.90
CA ALA A 316 0.86 -18.14 -13.26
C ALA A 316 2.20 -17.39 -13.26
N GLU A 317 2.91 -17.44 -14.38
CA GLU A 317 4.18 -16.72 -14.58
C GLU A 317 4.08 -15.84 -15.82
N ALA A 318 4.75 -14.69 -15.78
CA ALA A 318 4.93 -13.77 -16.91
C ALA A 318 6.36 -13.30 -17.01
N GLU A 319 6.86 -13.18 -18.21
CA GLU A 319 8.17 -12.60 -18.48
C GLU A 319 8.04 -11.11 -18.80
N PHE A 320 9.02 -10.33 -18.36
CA PHE A 320 9.14 -8.92 -18.64
C PHE A 320 10.61 -8.50 -18.68
N GLN A 321 10.89 -7.34 -19.24
CA GLN A 321 12.20 -6.72 -19.25
C GLN A 321 12.17 -5.32 -18.63
N ILE A 322 13.34 -4.82 -18.25
CA ILE A 322 13.53 -3.48 -17.70
C ILE A 322 14.32 -2.68 -18.73
N THR A 323 13.66 -1.66 -19.25
CA THR A 323 14.24 -0.74 -20.26
C THR A 323 14.41 0.66 -19.68
N GLU A 324 14.88 1.61 -20.46
CA GLU A 324 14.90 3.02 -20.11
C GLU A 324 13.48 3.54 -19.83
N GLY A 325 12.48 3.11 -20.58
CA GLY A 325 11.07 3.43 -20.39
C GLY A 325 10.36 2.61 -19.29
N GLY A 326 11.07 1.94 -18.39
CA GLY A 326 10.50 1.16 -17.29
C GLY A 326 10.33 -0.32 -17.60
N VAL A 327 9.34 -0.94 -16.98
CA VAL A 327 8.97 -2.34 -17.19
C VAL A 327 8.18 -2.49 -18.49
N THR A 328 8.60 -3.41 -19.36
CA THR A 328 7.97 -3.68 -20.67
C THR A 328 7.82 -5.19 -20.88
N GLY A 329 6.99 -5.58 -21.86
CA GLY A 329 6.97 -6.96 -22.35
C GLY A 329 8.30 -7.36 -22.98
N MET A 330 8.45 -8.66 -23.21
CA MET A 330 9.52 -9.18 -24.08
C MET A 330 9.10 -8.94 -25.54
N ASP A 331 10.00 -8.38 -26.32
CA ASP A 331 9.82 -8.18 -27.78
C ASP A 331 9.93 -9.50 -28.54
#